data_578e23585c68420e8fb9b4feda7df96e
#
_entry.id   578e23585c68420e8fb9b4feda7df96e
#
_cell.length_a   1.000
_cell.length_b   1.000
_cell.length_c   1.000
_cell.angle_alpha   90.00
_cell.angle_beta   90.00
_cell.angle_gamma   90.00
#
_symmetry.space_group_name_H-M   'P 1'
#
loop_
_entity.id
_entity.type
_entity.pdbx_description
1 polymer ?
#
loop_
_entity_poly.entity_id
_entity_poly.type
_entity_poly.pdbx_seq_one_letter_code
_entity_poly.pdbx_strand_id
1 'polypeptide(L)'
;MRKFVAIVLLLLCGSCALAQRSYILADGDKKDADYQKGKSQQVGLDLGLTVLANRIPIENMMAGSKPSKHLLREGPLHLQLPMDDNQTDFAVYHSEVFDRKSSINILQIDNELIVYRTMETTGNIHLLYQCTRGAYGTKKSAHAKNAPVYRLWDTPERCLLPDLELQDQMAKSEAKKCGKTDYPLLIFNDLKSYGYGEQGDEAIAHFLDTMQKYNPGKRLQADLLTPASQTYLSQVNENQLWNESMRTKIVETLSEQQDYYRTKGMPWMIGNFQIHLADKYRKATTLEELEWFLSKAAAFDAGFGLDFSAATMRQHGLTDTLLGTIKLWEQLRMNGAFSEEQKEAFKDPYGNWHIEQADSSYLIYPQYVSRRYPCHFEDDSWIWDSPYAGPFALRIAVEGKGSISGLSLRTPNGTITFPCTLKAGQYLIYDFDGSAWITDLNFNKLEEVIAQGAAVLNEGETEVTFSCEVQKEKGVLPRVTLRYITKGDWAEKNPH
;
A
#
# COMPACT_ATOMS: atom_id res chain seq x y z
N MET A 1 -46.28 21.57 15.94
CA MET A 1 -45.64 21.80 14.63
C MET A 1 -44.18 22.29 14.67
N ARG A 2 -43.59 22.78 15.77
CA ARG A 2 -42.19 23.26 15.83
C ARG A 2 -41.14 22.18 16.14
N LYS A 3 -41.50 20.99 16.59
CA LYS A 3 -40.57 19.88 16.89
C LYS A 3 -40.30 18.94 15.70
N PHE A 4 -41.12 18.97 14.65
CA PHE A 4 -40.94 18.14 13.44
C PHE A 4 -40.04 18.78 12.38
N VAL A 5 -39.87 20.11 12.41
CA VAL A 5 -39.01 20.83 11.47
C VAL A 5 -37.51 20.71 11.83
N ALA A 6 -37.19 20.51 13.11
CA ALA A 6 -35.81 20.36 13.55
C ALA A 6 -35.20 18.99 13.19
N ILE A 7 -36.02 17.95 13.05
CA ILE A 7 -35.55 16.60 12.68
C ILE A 7 -35.31 16.48 11.16
N VAL A 8 -36.08 17.20 10.34
CA VAL A 8 -35.91 17.20 8.89
C VAL A 8 -34.73 18.06 8.43
N LEU A 9 -34.38 19.13 9.17
CA LEU A 9 -33.17 19.92 8.87
C LEU A 9 -31.87 19.23 9.29
N LEU A 10 -31.90 18.31 10.26
CA LEU A 10 -30.74 17.49 10.65
C LEU A 10 -30.49 16.34 9.66
N LEU A 11 -31.51 15.92 8.88
CA LEU A 11 -31.35 14.90 7.84
C LEU A 11 -30.88 15.45 6.49
N LEU A 12 -30.96 16.77 6.27
CA LEU A 12 -30.45 17.42 5.05
C LEU A 12 -29.03 17.98 5.19
N CYS A 13 -28.51 18.13 6.41
CA CYS A 13 -27.09 18.40 6.67
C CYS A 13 -26.24 17.13 6.84
N GLY A 14 -26.84 15.94 6.79
CA GLY A 14 -26.14 14.67 6.99
C GLY A 14 -25.29 14.20 5.81
N SER A 15 -25.32 14.88 4.66
CA SER A 15 -24.50 14.52 3.50
C SER A 15 -23.11 15.19 3.46
N CYS A 16 -22.83 16.16 4.33
CA CYS A 16 -21.49 16.77 4.46
C CYS A 16 -20.61 16.14 5.55
N ALA A 17 -21.08 15.11 6.26
CA ALA A 17 -20.46 14.68 7.53
C ALA A 17 -19.60 13.40 7.44
N LEU A 18 -19.27 12.89 6.26
CA LEU A 18 -18.53 11.63 6.14
C LEU A 18 -17.33 11.69 5.18
N ALA A 19 -16.81 12.87 4.88
CA ALA A 19 -15.51 12.95 4.22
C ALA A 19 -14.45 12.34 5.16
N GLN A 20 -13.90 11.19 4.78
CA GLN A 20 -12.95 10.49 5.62
C GLN A 20 -11.59 11.12 5.53
N ARG A 21 -11.00 11.36 6.70
CA ARG A 21 -9.64 11.85 6.78
C ARG A 21 -8.66 10.75 6.39
N SER A 22 -7.75 11.07 5.50
CA SER A 22 -6.58 10.28 5.21
C SER A 22 -5.64 10.26 6.40
N TYR A 23 -4.76 9.27 6.46
CA TYR A 23 -3.86 9.08 7.60
C TYR A 23 -2.46 8.66 7.16
N ILE A 24 -1.47 8.89 8.02
CA ILE A 24 -0.12 8.34 7.91
C ILE A 24 -0.06 7.08 8.75
N LEU A 25 0.41 5.97 8.16
CA LEU A 25 0.70 4.73 8.88
C LEU A 25 1.87 4.97 9.84
N ALA A 26 1.61 4.83 11.14
CA ALA A 26 2.65 4.92 12.15
C ALA A 26 3.37 3.57 12.26
N ASP A 27 4.67 3.59 12.04
CA ASP A 27 5.53 2.45 12.28
C ASP A 27 5.84 2.31 13.78
N GLY A 28 6.01 1.05 14.23
CA GLY A 28 6.33 0.74 15.64
C GLY A 28 7.70 1.23 16.13
N ASP A 29 8.60 1.65 15.23
CA ASP A 29 9.87 2.28 15.58
C ASP A 29 9.64 3.71 16.11
N LYS A 30 10.12 3.98 17.33
CA LYS A 30 9.95 5.27 18.00
C LYS A 30 10.51 6.45 17.16
N LYS A 31 11.61 6.26 16.42
CA LYS A 31 12.20 7.33 15.61
C LYS A 31 11.35 7.67 14.39
N ASP A 32 10.77 6.66 13.76
CA ASP A 32 9.85 6.85 12.63
C ASP A 32 8.52 7.43 13.12
N ALA A 33 7.99 6.97 14.25
CA ALA A 33 6.76 7.49 14.85
C ALA A 33 6.86 8.99 15.18
N ASP A 34 7.96 9.45 15.78
CA ASP A 34 8.17 10.88 16.07
C ASP A 34 8.26 11.72 14.79
N TYR A 35 8.94 11.22 13.76
CA TYR A 35 9.03 11.87 12.45
C TYR A 35 7.66 11.93 11.77
N GLN A 36 6.94 10.82 11.73
CA GLN A 36 5.62 10.71 11.14
C GLN A 36 4.60 11.61 11.84
N LYS A 37 4.68 11.75 13.17
CA LYS A 37 3.87 12.70 13.95
C LYS A 37 4.10 14.15 13.53
N GLY A 38 5.37 14.54 13.33
CA GLY A 38 5.71 15.88 12.82
C GLY A 38 5.15 16.11 11.40
N LYS A 39 5.26 15.12 10.52
CA LYS A 39 4.73 15.22 9.15
C LYS A 39 3.20 15.20 9.12
N SER A 40 2.54 14.41 9.95
CA SER A 40 1.08 14.42 10.12
C SER A 40 0.56 15.82 10.43
N GLN A 41 1.18 16.52 11.37
CA GLN A 41 0.83 17.91 11.69
C GLN A 41 1.08 18.86 10.51
N GLN A 42 2.17 18.68 9.78
CA GLN A 42 2.51 19.50 8.62
C GLN A 42 1.49 19.39 7.48
N VAL A 43 1.02 18.18 7.19
CA VAL A 43 0.11 17.91 6.06
C VAL A 43 -1.37 17.85 6.45
N GLY A 44 -1.70 17.83 7.74
CA GLY A 44 -3.09 17.79 8.24
C GLY A 44 -3.73 16.40 8.16
N LEU A 45 -2.93 15.33 8.11
CA LEU A 45 -3.41 13.94 8.14
C LEU A 45 -3.42 13.40 9.57
N ASP A 46 -4.30 12.44 9.85
CA ASP A 46 -4.29 11.73 11.12
C ASP A 46 -3.14 10.72 11.19
N LEU A 47 -2.84 10.18 12.37
CA LEU A 47 -1.93 9.06 12.56
C LEU A 47 -2.72 7.78 12.81
N GLY A 48 -2.40 6.73 12.08
CA GLY A 48 -2.97 5.40 12.25
C GLY A 48 -1.93 4.40 12.76
N LEU A 49 -2.23 3.72 13.88
CA LEU A 49 -1.37 2.70 14.46
C LEU A 49 -1.86 1.31 14.03
N THR A 50 -1.01 0.54 13.37
CA THR A 50 -1.29 -0.88 13.10
C THR A 50 -1.17 -1.70 14.38
N VAL A 51 -2.20 -2.49 14.66
CA VAL A 51 -2.31 -3.33 15.85
C VAL A 51 -2.36 -4.80 15.44
N LEU A 52 -1.47 -5.60 16.01
CA LEU A 52 -1.42 -7.06 15.83
C LEU A 52 -1.52 -7.72 17.22
N ALA A 53 -2.69 -8.24 17.55
CA ALA A 53 -2.94 -8.77 18.89
C ALA A 53 -3.42 -10.24 18.92
N ASN A 54 -3.34 -10.95 17.79
CA ASN A 54 -3.82 -12.34 17.70
C ASN A 54 -2.76 -13.32 17.16
N ARG A 55 -1.49 -12.94 17.15
CA ARG A 55 -0.42 -13.77 16.61
C ARG A 55 0.55 -14.17 17.68
N ILE A 56 0.90 -15.46 17.72
CA ILE A 56 1.86 -16.02 18.66
C ILE A 56 3.10 -16.44 17.86
N PRO A 57 4.24 -15.73 18.00
CA PRO A 57 5.50 -16.19 17.43
C PRO A 57 5.83 -17.60 17.91
N ILE A 58 6.46 -18.40 17.03
CA ILE A 58 6.78 -19.83 17.34
C ILE A 58 7.58 -19.96 18.65
N GLU A 59 8.50 -19.05 18.89
CA GLU A 59 9.32 -19.01 20.11
C GLU A 59 8.51 -18.84 21.39
N ASN A 60 7.28 -18.32 21.29
CA ASN A 60 6.39 -18.05 22.42
C ASN A 60 5.28 -19.09 22.60
N MET A 61 5.30 -20.18 21.83
CA MET A 61 4.25 -21.21 21.90
C MET A 61 4.34 -22.14 23.10
N MET A 62 5.46 -22.15 23.84
CA MET A 62 5.70 -23.04 24.94
C MET A 62 5.32 -22.40 26.28
N ALA A 63 4.63 -23.17 27.12
CA ALA A 63 4.38 -22.87 28.51
C ALA A 63 5.28 -23.76 29.38
N GLY A 64 6.50 -23.32 29.64
CA GLY A 64 7.56 -24.16 30.24
C GLY A 64 8.03 -25.24 29.27
N SER A 65 7.92 -26.52 29.67
CA SER A 65 8.34 -27.68 28.85
C SER A 65 7.21 -28.29 28.01
N LYS A 66 6.03 -27.68 27.99
CA LYS A 66 4.85 -28.18 27.29
C LYS A 66 4.32 -27.11 26.32
N PRO A 67 3.65 -27.52 25.22
CA PRO A 67 2.92 -26.56 24.38
C PRO A 67 1.85 -25.83 25.22
N SER A 68 1.66 -24.54 24.92
CA SER A 68 0.57 -23.81 25.59
C SER A 68 -0.78 -24.46 25.26
N LYS A 69 -1.62 -24.62 26.29
CA LYS A 69 -2.99 -25.16 26.11
C LYS A 69 -3.88 -24.22 25.33
N HIS A 70 -3.50 -22.96 25.19
CA HIS A 70 -4.23 -21.89 24.54
C HIS A 70 -3.84 -21.68 23.07
N LEU A 71 -3.07 -22.58 22.46
CA LEU A 71 -2.86 -22.57 21.03
C LEU A 71 -4.12 -23.09 20.31
N LEU A 72 -4.54 -22.39 19.27
CA LEU A 72 -5.66 -22.83 18.44
C LEU A 72 -5.30 -24.14 17.71
N ARG A 73 -6.18 -25.13 17.79
CA ARG A 73 -5.98 -26.47 17.25
C ARG A 73 -7.13 -26.89 16.37
N GLU A 74 -6.80 -27.65 15.34
CA GLU A 74 -7.75 -28.37 14.50
C GLU A 74 -7.69 -29.87 14.82
N GLY A 75 -8.81 -30.53 14.75
CA GLY A 75 -8.96 -31.95 15.05
C GLY A 75 -9.92 -32.22 16.23
N PRO A 76 -9.80 -33.39 16.90
CA PRO A 76 -8.72 -34.34 16.77
C PRO A 76 -8.78 -35.23 15.53
N LEU A 77 -7.62 -35.46 14.92
CA LEU A 77 -7.35 -36.63 14.11
C LEU A 77 -6.96 -37.77 15.05
N HIS A 78 -6.84 -38.99 14.51
CA HIS A 78 -6.47 -40.13 15.34
C HIS A 78 -5.31 -40.92 14.71
N LEU A 79 -4.37 -41.30 15.54
CA LEU A 79 -3.22 -42.12 15.15
C LEU A 79 -3.69 -43.52 14.69
N GLN A 80 -3.28 -43.96 13.50
CA GLN A 80 -3.75 -45.23 12.92
C GLN A 80 -3.15 -46.45 13.65
N LEU A 81 -1.87 -46.40 13.98
CA LEU A 81 -1.13 -47.43 14.66
C LEU A 81 -0.40 -46.85 15.90
N PRO A 82 -0.06 -47.65 16.91
CA PRO A 82 0.77 -47.13 17.96
C PRO A 82 2.12 -46.70 17.41
N MET A 83 2.72 -45.67 18.00
CA MET A 83 3.98 -45.09 17.59
C MET A 83 4.97 -45.07 18.74
N ASP A 84 6.16 -45.60 18.56
CA ASP A 84 7.22 -45.50 19.56
C ASP A 84 7.89 -44.10 19.57
N ASP A 85 8.85 -43.89 20.46
CA ASP A 85 9.54 -42.61 20.64
C ASP A 85 10.62 -42.32 19.58
N ASN A 86 10.95 -43.30 18.71
CA ASN A 86 11.98 -43.17 17.67
C ASN A 86 11.41 -43.09 16.25
N GLN A 87 10.17 -43.52 16.07
CA GLN A 87 9.52 -43.57 14.77
C GLN A 87 9.32 -42.16 14.20
N THR A 88 9.78 -41.96 12.96
CA THR A 88 9.74 -40.66 12.26
C THR A 88 8.67 -40.58 11.17
N ASP A 89 8.10 -41.72 10.80
CA ASP A 89 7.02 -41.77 9.80
C ASP A 89 5.83 -42.49 10.43
N PHE A 90 4.64 -41.88 10.29
CA PHE A 90 3.44 -42.44 10.88
C PHE A 90 2.18 -42.05 10.09
N ALA A 91 1.10 -42.73 10.36
CA ALA A 91 -0.18 -42.50 9.69
C ALA A 91 -1.25 -42.03 10.67
N VAL A 92 -2.08 -41.11 10.21
CA VAL A 92 -3.32 -40.70 10.88
C VAL A 92 -4.50 -41.02 9.95
N TYR A 93 -5.70 -41.21 10.51
CA TYR A 93 -6.88 -41.33 9.70
C TYR A 93 -7.15 -40.05 8.90
N HIS A 94 -7.73 -40.21 7.70
CA HIS A 94 -8.04 -39.11 6.81
C HIS A 94 -8.88 -38.04 7.48
N SER A 95 -8.56 -36.78 7.18
CA SER A 95 -9.33 -35.63 7.68
C SER A 95 -9.12 -34.42 6.76
N GLU A 96 -10.14 -33.63 6.55
CA GLU A 96 -10.13 -32.35 5.84
C GLU A 96 -9.25 -31.28 6.50
N VAL A 97 -8.82 -31.50 7.75
CA VAL A 97 -7.88 -30.63 8.45
C VAL A 97 -6.61 -30.37 7.62
N PHE A 98 -6.19 -31.32 6.78
CA PHE A 98 -5.01 -31.18 5.92
C PHE A 98 -5.27 -30.44 4.61
N ASP A 99 -6.53 -30.13 4.25
CA ASP A 99 -6.84 -29.38 3.03
C ASP A 99 -6.36 -27.93 3.12
N ARG A 100 -6.31 -27.39 4.35
CA ARG A 100 -5.69 -26.10 4.60
C ARG A 100 -4.17 -26.17 4.49
N LYS A 101 -3.55 -25.27 3.72
CA LYS A 101 -2.09 -25.15 3.66
C LYS A 101 -1.54 -24.67 5.01
N SER A 102 -0.43 -25.25 5.44
CA SER A 102 0.33 -24.82 6.61
C SER A 102 1.71 -24.32 6.19
N SER A 103 2.20 -23.30 6.86
CA SER A 103 3.55 -22.77 6.66
C SER A 103 4.56 -23.43 7.59
N ILE A 104 4.10 -24.13 8.66
CA ILE A 104 4.95 -24.67 9.73
C ILE A 104 4.85 -26.19 9.85
N ASN A 105 3.70 -26.78 9.52
CA ASN A 105 3.43 -28.23 9.59
C ASN A 105 3.59 -28.83 10.99
N ILE A 106 3.04 -28.20 12.03
CA ILE A 106 3.13 -28.66 13.42
C ILE A 106 1.91 -29.47 13.80
N LEU A 107 2.16 -30.66 14.34
CA LEU A 107 1.16 -31.48 15.01
C LEU A 107 1.48 -31.57 16.51
N GLN A 108 0.43 -31.78 17.30
CA GLN A 108 0.54 -32.08 18.72
C GLN A 108 -0.13 -33.41 19.03
N ILE A 109 0.62 -34.31 19.71
CA ILE A 109 0.10 -35.54 20.33
C ILE A 109 0.47 -35.49 21.80
N ASP A 110 -0.54 -35.47 22.67
CA ASP A 110 -0.35 -35.24 24.11
C ASP A 110 0.47 -33.97 24.39
N ASN A 111 1.65 -34.07 24.98
CA ASN A 111 2.56 -32.96 25.24
C ASN A 111 3.72 -32.88 24.23
N GLU A 112 3.73 -33.70 23.20
CA GLU A 112 4.78 -33.71 22.16
C GLU A 112 4.34 -32.89 20.97
N LEU A 113 5.25 -32.02 20.48
CA LEU A 113 5.15 -31.37 19.17
C LEU A 113 5.96 -32.15 18.14
N ILE A 114 5.36 -32.35 16.99
CA ILE A 114 5.93 -33.10 15.86
C ILE A 114 5.80 -32.23 14.63
N VAL A 115 6.93 -32.03 13.90
CA VAL A 115 6.91 -31.30 12.60
C VAL A 115 7.08 -32.34 11.50
N TYR A 116 6.10 -32.42 10.59
CA TYR A 116 6.21 -33.29 9.41
C TYR A 116 6.77 -32.51 8.22
N ARG A 117 7.57 -33.17 7.38
CA ARG A 117 8.16 -32.55 6.19
C ARG A 117 7.28 -32.71 4.96
N THR A 118 6.77 -33.93 4.73
CA THR A 118 5.88 -34.25 3.61
C THR A 118 4.73 -35.12 4.08
N MET A 119 3.66 -35.09 3.33
CA MET A 119 2.45 -35.86 3.55
C MET A 119 1.93 -36.44 2.23
N GLU A 120 1.46 -37.67 2.27
CA GLU A 120 0.75 -38.32 1.18
C GLU A 120 -0.60 -38.85 1.67
N THR A 121 -1.61 -38.73 0.82
CA THR A 121 -2.95 -39.27 1.12
C THR A 121 -3.16 -40.56 0.32
N THR A 122 -3.45 -41.64 1.00
CA THR A 122 -3.71 -42.93 0.38
C THR A 122 -4.96 -43.56 1.02
N GLY A 123 -6.03 -43.66 0.23
CA GLY A 123 -7.31 -44.18 0.74
C GLY A 123 -7.83 -43.36 1.92
N ASN A 124 -8.03 -43.99 3.07
CA ASN A 124 -8.57 -43.35 4.26
C ASN A 124 -7.51 -42.98 5.31
N ILE A 125 -6.28 -42.70 4.86
CA ILE A 125 -5.19 -42.28 5.75
C ILE A 125 -4.33 -41.17 5.11
N HIS A 126 -3.71 -40.37 5.98
CA HIS A 126 -2.58 -39.51 5.65
C HIS A 126 -1.30 -40.12 6.22
N LEU A 127 -0.33 -40.33 5.36
CA LEU A 127 1.02 -40.78 5.70
C LEU A 127 1.92 -39.55 5.86
N LEU A 128 2.51 -39.40 7.03
CA LEU A 128 3.37 -38.29 7.38
C LEU A 128 4.81 -38.77 7.44
N TYR A 129 5.70 -38.09 6.73
CA TYR A 129 7.08 -38.53 6.53
C TYR A 129 8.09 -37.52 7.05
N GLN A 130 9.28 -38.07 7.41
CA GLN A 130 10.44 -37.32 7.87
C GLN A 130 10.08 -36.36 9.00
N CYS A 131 9.34 -36.89 9.99
CA CYS A 131 8.85 -36.12 11.11
C CYS A 131 9.97 -35.85 12.12
N THR A 132 10.10 -34.58 12.52
CA THR A 132 10.96 -34.20 13.65
C THR A 132 10.16 -34.40 14.92
N ARG A 133 10.53 -35.42 15.70
CA ARG A 133 9.94 -35.76 16.98
C ARG A 133 10.49 -34.87 18.09
N GLY A 134 9.68 -34.59 19.10
CA GLY A 134 10.08 -33.74 20.23
C GLY A 134 10.45 -32.32 19.76
N ALA A 135 9.79 -31.81 18.75
CA ALA A 135 10.09 -30.50 18.19
C ALA A 135 9.94 -29.39 19.23
N TYR A 136 10.70 -28.31 19.06
CA TYR A 136 10.70 -27.12 19.93
C TYR A 136 10.97 -27.41 21.42
N GLY A 137 11.74 -28.47 21.69
CA GLY A 137 12.14 -28.83 23.06
C GLY A 137 11.10 -29.64 23.85
N THR A 138 10.04 -30.12 23.19
CA THR A 138 9.13 -31.09 23.82
C THR A 138 9.78 -32.47 23.94
N LYS A 139 9.29 -33.28 24.87
CA LYS A 139 9.83 -34.62 25.09
C LYS A 139 9.21 -35.61 24.11
N LYS A 140 10.06 -36.39 23.39
CA LYS A 140 9.62 -37.55 22.62
C LYS A 140 8.96 -38.59 23.55
N SER A 141 7.86 -39.16 23.11
CA SER A 141 7.13 -40.19 23.85
C SER A 141 6.47 -41.19 22.91
N ALA A 142 6.23 -42.40 23.41
CA ALA A 142 5.39 -43.37 22.72
C ALA A 142 3.93 -42.94 22.80
N HIS A 143 3.18 -43.17 21.72
CA HIS A 143 1.75 -42.85 21.63
C HIS A 143 0.93 -44.08 21.26
N ALA A 144 -0.18 -44.25 21.89
CA ALA A 144 -1.05 -45.40 21.67
C ALA A 144 -1.81 -45.27 20.31
N LYS A 145 -2.25 -46.40 19.78
CA LYS A 145 -3.22 -46.41 18.67
C LYS A 145 -4.45 -45.56 19.06
N ASN A 146 -4.99 -44.83 18.13
CA ASN A 146 -6.11 -43.89 18.32
C ASN A 146 -5.81 -42.69 19.23
N ALA A 147 -4.54 -42.45 19.61
CA ALA A 147 -4.21 -41.22 20.33
C ALA A 147 -4.69 -39.98 19.51
N PRO A 148 -5.26 -38.99 20.16
CA PRO A 148 -5.72 -37.77 19.49
C PRO A 148 -4.52 -36.98 18.99
N VAL A 149 -4.59 -36.56 17.73
CA VAL A 149 -3.59 -35.75 17.04
C VAL A 149 -4.24 -34.44 16.67
N TYR A 150 -3.64 -33.34 17.05
CA TYR A 150 -4.12 -32.01 16.72
C TYR A 150 -3.12 -31.32 15.79
N ARG A 151 -3.62 -30.60 14.80
CA ARG A 151 -2.82 -29.70 13.98
C ARG A 151 -2.93 -28.30 14.52
N LEU A 152 -1.80 -27.61 14.70
CA LEU A 152 -1.82 -26.23 15.15
C LEU A 152 -2.21 -25.30 14.00
N TRP A 153 -3.01 -24.27 14.28
CA TRP A 153 -3.31 -23.22 13.33
C TRP A 153 -2.15 -22.26 13.20
N ASP A 154 -1.74 -22.02 11.98
CA ASP A 154 -0.65 -21.11 11.64
C ASP A 154 -1.03 -20.15 10.52
N THR A 155 -0.31 -19.04 10.46
CA THR A 155 -0.46 -18.01 9.43
C THR A 155 0.65 -18.12 8.39
N PRO A 156 0.49 -17.51 7.18
CA PRO A 156 1.55 -17.44 6.19
C PRO A 156 2.87 -16.86 6.72
N GLU A 157 2.80 -15.96 7.71
CA GLU A 157 3.94 -15.33 8.38
C GLU A 157 4.58 -16.23 9.45
N ARG A 158 4.19 -17.51 9.51
CA ARG A 158 4.72 -18.52 10.43
C ARG A 158 4.49 -18.19 11.90
N CYS A 159 3.36 -17.59 12.22
CA CYS A 159 2.87 -17.40 13.57
C CYS A 159 1.75 -18.40 13.86
N LEU A 160 1.56 -18.73 15.12
CA LEU A 160 0.42 -19.51 15.62
C LEU A 160 -0.71 -18.59 16.06
N LEU A 161 -1.92 -19.13 16.11
CA LEU A 161 -3.10 -18.40 16.59
C LEU A 161 -3.49 -18.85 18.00
N PRO A 162 -4.00 -17.91 18.83
CA PRO A 162 -4.54 -18.23 20.15
C PRO A 162 -5.96 -18.81 20.06
N ASP A 163 -6.39 -19.51 21.11
CA ASP A 163 -7.80 -19.72 21.39
C ASP A 163 -8.46 -18.43 21.91
N LEU A 164 -9.80 -18.43 22.09
CA LEU A 164 -10.54 -17.25 22.54
C LEU A 164 -10.07 -16.71 23.89
N GLU A 165 -9.71 -17.60 24.84
CA GLU A 165 -9.27 -17.17 26.18
C GLU A 165 -7.96 -16.38 26.11
N LEU A 166 -7.00 -16.87 25.34
CA LEU A 166 -5.72 -16.17 25.17
C LEU A 166 -5.87 -14.95 24.26
N GLN A 167 -6.71 -15.02 23.23
CA GLN A 167 -7.01 -13.87 22.38
C GLN A 167 -7.55 -12.69 23.20
N ASP A 168 -8.45 -12.94 24.14
CA ASP A 168 -8.97 -11.92 25.05
C ASP A 168 -7.88 -11.29 25.94
N GLN A 169 -7.01 -12.13 26.50
CA GLN A 169 -5.91 -11.63 27.30
C GLN A 169 -4.95 -10.78 26.48
N MET A 170 -4.63 -11.19 25.26
CA MET A 170 -3.80 -10.46 24.33
C MET A 170 -4.47 -9.15 23.91
N ALA A 171 -5.76 -9.18 23.56
CA ALA A 171 -6.55 -8.00 23.20
C ALA A 171 -6.57 -6.96 24.33
N LYS A 172 -6.84 -7.39 25.57
CA LYS A 172 -6.81 -6.51 26.75
C LYS A 172 -5.44 -5.88 27.00
N SER A 173 -4.38 -6.68 26.82
CA SER A 173 -3.00 -6.20 27.00
C SER A 173 -2.68 -5.13 25.94
N GLU A 174 -2.99 -5.41 24.68
CA GLU A 174 -2.71 -4.50 23.56
C GLU A 174 -3.58 -3.24 23.61
N ALA A 175 -4.86 -3.39 23.91
CA ALA A 175 -5.77 -2.26 24.07
C ALA A 175 -5.30 -1.28 25.14
N LYS A 176 -4.77 -1.76 26.27
CA LYS A 176 -4.18 -0.91 27.32
C LYS A 176 -2.90 -0.20 26.87
N LYS A 177 -2.10 -0.80 25.99
CA LYS A 177 -0.93 -0.15 25.40
C LYS A 177 -1.36 0.96 24.43
N CYS A 178 -2.29 0.64 23.52
CA CYS A 178 -2.87 1.61 22.60
C CYS A 178 -3.51 2.80 23.32
N GLY A 179 -4.18 2.57 24.46
CA GLY A 179 -4.78 3.63 25.27
C GLY A 179 -3.79 4.66 25.83
N LYS A 180 -2.51 4.33 25.89
CA LYS A 180 -1.43 5.24 26.33
C LYS A 180 -0.81 6.03 25.19
N THR A 181 -1.25 5.84 23.96
CA THR A 181 -0.74 6.52 22.78
C THR A 181 -1.67 7.63 22.31
N ASP A 182 -1.13 8.62 21.62
CA ASP A 182 -1.88 9.74 21.05
C ASP A 182 -2.46 9.43 19.65
N TYR A 183 -2.36 8.18 19.19
CA TYR A 183 -2.88 7.80 17.87
C TYR A 183 -4.41 7.80 17.86
N PRO A 184 -5.06 8.61 16.99
CA PRO A 184 -6.52 8.68 16.94
C PRO A 184 -7.18 7.52 16.20
N LEU A 185 -6.41 6.74 15.45
CA LEU A 185 -6.88 5.63 14.62
C LEU A 185 -6.09 4.36 14.94
N LEU A 186 -6.80 3.26 15.21
CA LEU A 186 -6.24 1.92 15.35
C LEU A 186 -6.62 1.09 14.12
N ILE A 187 -5.65 0.41 13.52
CA ILE A 187 -5.77 -0.31 12.26
C ILE A 187 -5.52 -1.80 12.51
N PHE A 188 -6.48 -2.62 12.14
CA PHE A 188 -6.42 -4.08 12.22
C PHE A 188 -6.31 -4.65 10.81
N ASN A 189 -5.11 -5.06 10.45
CA ASN A 189 -4.87 -5.79 9.21
C ASN A 189 -5.11 -7.28 9.46
N ASP A 190 -5.63 -7.99 8.43
CA ASP A 190 -5.98 -9.39 8.51
C ASP A 190 -7.04 -9.69 9.60
N LEU A 191 -8.11 -8.86 9.64
CA LEU A 191 -9.19 -9.02 10.61
C LEU A 191 -9.80 -10.45 10.55
N LYS A 192 -9.79 -11.09 9.40
CA LYS A 192 -10.25 -12.47 9.23
C LYS A 192 -9.53 -13.45 10.15
N SER A 193 -8.26 -13.19 10.46
CA SER A 193 -7.45 -14.06 11.31
C SER A 193 -7.92 -14.11 12.77
N TYR A 194 -8.74 -13.16 13.20
CA TYR A 194 -9.31 -13.16 14.55
C TYR A 194 -10.50 -14.12 14.70
N GLY A 195 -11.10 -14.54 13.58
CA GLY A 195 -12.25 -15.47 13.54
C GLY A 195 -11.94 -16.85 12.98
N TYR A 196 -10.67 -17.30 13.00
CA TYR A 196 -10.33 -18.63 12.49
C TYR A 196 -10.86 -19.77 13.37
N GLY A 197 -11.10 -20.90 12.73
CA GLY A 197 -11.65 -22.08 13.36
C GLY A 197 -13.16 -21.94 13.67
N GLU A 198 -13.60 -22.57 14.76
CA GLU A 198 -14.99 -22.52 15.23
C GLU A 198 -15.38 -21.17 15.85
N GLN A 199 -14.43 -20.28 16.01
CA GLN A 199 -14.63 -18.99 16.67
C GLN A 199 -15.46 -18.01 15.85
N GLY A 200 -15.25 -18.00 14.51
CA GLY A 200 -16.04 -17.19 13.58
C GLY A 200 -16.10 -15.70 13.90
N ASP A 201 -17.18 -15.06 13.44
CA ASP A 201 -17.42 -13.62 13.59
C ASP A 201 -17.59 -13.18 15.04
N GLU A 202 -18.00 -14.07 15.95
CA GLU A 202 -18.16 -13.75 17.37
C GLU A 202 -16.84 -13.39 18.01
N ALA A 203 -15.75 -14.08 17.65
CA ALA A 203 -14.41 -13.78 18.14
C ALA A 203 -13.93 -12.39 17.62
N ILE A 204 -14.27 -12.05 16.40
CA ILE A 204 -13.97 -10.72 15.81
C ILE A 204 -14.71 -9.62 16.60
N ALA A 205 -16.01 -9.81 16.85
CA ALA A 205 -16.81 -8.86 17.62
C ALA A 205 -16.24 -8.66 19.01
N HIS A 206 -15.92 -9.75 19.71
CA HIS A 206 -15.39 -9.73 21.06
C HIS A 206 -14.02 -9.03 21.15
N PHE A 207 -13.17 -9.25 20.15
CA PHE A 207 -11.89 -8.55 20.04
C PHE A 207 -12.09 -7.05 19.87
N LEU A 208 -12.94 -6.64 18.91
CA LEU A 208 -13.19 -5.21 18.60
C LEU A 208 -13.89 -4.50 19.78
N ASP A 209 -14.82 -5.15 20.46
CA ASP A 209 -15.46 -4.65 21.68
C ASP A 209 -14.39 -4.36 22.78
N THR A 210 -13.49 -5.31 22.98
CA THR A 210 -12.38 -5.13 23.92
C THR A 210 -11.49 -3.96 23.54
N MET A 211 -11.14 -3.83 22.26
CA MET A 211 -10.32 -2.71 21.77
C MET A 211 -11.04 -1.37 21.99
N GLN A 212 -12.31 -1.25 21.67
CA GLN A 212 -13.11 -0.04 21.85
C GLN A 212 -13.28 0.33 23.33
N LYS A 213 -13.56 -0.65 24.19
CA LYS A 213 -13.76 -0.45 25.61
C LYS A 213 -12.55 0.20 26.30
N TYR A 214 -11.35 -0.19 25.93
CA TYR A 214 -10.11 0.35 26.51
C TYR A 214 -9.57 1.58 25.73
N ASN A 215 -10.16 1.90 24.59
CA ASN A 215 -9.75 3.03 23.76
C ASN A 215 -10.95 3.91 23.36
N PRO A 216 -11.71 4.42 24.32
CA PRO A 216 -12.88 5.24 24.02
C PRO A 216 -12.45 6.49 23.26
N GLY A 217 -13.15 6.79 22.15
CA GLY A 217 -12.87 7.95 21.31
C GLY A 217 -11.81 7.73 20.22
N LYS A 218 -11.13 6.59 20.18
CA LYS A 218 -10.30 6.22 19.04
C LYS A 218 -11.15 5.58 17.95
N ARG A 219 -10.83 5.88 16.69
CA ARG A 219 -11.46 5.23 15.53
C ARG A 219 -10.84 3.87 15.31
N LEU A 220 -11.64 2.91 14.86
CA LEU A 220 -11.19 1.56 14.51
C LEU A 220 -11.35 1.36 13.00
N GLN A 221 -10.32 0.86 12.35
CA GLN A 221 -10.30 0.49 10.94
C GLN A 221 -9.87 -0.96 10.79
N ALA A 222 -10.43 -1.65 9.81
CA ALA A 222 -9.96 -2.96 9.41
C ALA A 222 -9.87 -3.09 7.88
N ASP A 223 -9.24 -4.16 7.43
CA ASP A 223 -9.12 -4.54 6.02
C ASP A 223 -10.33 -5.32 5.49
N LEU A 224 -11.26 -5.67 6.34
CA LEU A 224 -12.45 -6.45 6.00
C LEU A 224 -13.66 -5.98 6.80
N LEU A 225 -14.81 -5.91 6.12
CA LEU A 225 -16.12 -5.74 6.76
C LEU A 225 -16.80 -7.08 6.94
N THR A 226 -17.13 -7.42 8.18
CA THR A 226 -17.97 -8.57 8.52
C THR A 226 -19.27 -8.09 9.21
N PRO A 227 -20.35 -8.89 9.25
CA PRO A 227 -21.54 -8.53 10.00
C PRO A 227 -21.23 -8.17 11.46
N ALA A 228 -20.30 -8.89 12.09
CA ALA A 228 -19.89 -8.67 13.47
C ALA A 228 -19.03 -7.41 13.67
N SER A 229 -18.26 -6.98 12.68
CA SER A 229 -17.37 -5.83 12.78
C SER A 229 -18.04 -4.49 12.46
N GLN A 230 -19.16 -4.49 11.75
CA GLN A 230 -19.80 -3.29 11.22
C GLN A 230 -20.15 -2.24 12.29
N THR A 231 -20.51 -2.65 13.50
CA THR A 231 -20.88 -1.74 14.59
C THR A 231 -19.68 -1.09 15.29
N TYR A 232 -18.49 -1.63 15.11
CA TYR A 232 -17.25 -1.18 15.76
C TYR A 232 -16.39 -0.34 14.85
N LEU A 233 -16.39 -0.64 13.55
CA LEU A 233 -15.51 0.02 12.60
C LEU A 233 -16.04 1.40 12.23
N SER A 234 -15.16 2.38 12.22
CA SER A 234 -15.43 3.72 11.70
C SER A 234 -15.14 3.85 10.21
N GLN A 235 -14.33 2.95 9.67
CA GLN A 235 -13.95 2.90 8.25
C GLN A 235 -13.32 1.56 7.90
N VAL A 236 -13.30 1.22 6.60
CA VAL A 236 -12.66 0.02 6.06
C VAL A 236 -11.61 0.42 5.02
N ASN A 237 -10.46 -0.26 5.03
CA ASN A 237 -9.40 -0.10 4.03
C ASN A 237 -8.88 -1.49 3.64
N GLU A 238 -9.22 -1.96 2.45
CA GLU A 238 -8.82 -3.28 1.96
C GLU A 238 -7.32 -3.39 1.60
N ASN A 239 -6.52 -2.37 1.91
CA ASN A 239 -5.07 -2.35 1.72
C ASN A 239 -4.63 -2.68 0.29
N GLN A 240 -5.33 -2.17 -0.72
CA GLN A 240 -4.95 -2.37 -2.11
C GLN A 240 -3.56 -1.82 -2.40
N LEU A 241 -2.78 -2.60 -3.13
CA LEU A 241 -1.47 -2.18 -3.61
C LEU A 241 -1.64 -1.39 -4.91
N TRP A 242 -1.13 -0.17 -4.92
CA TRP A 242 -1.14 0.70 -6.08
C TRP A 242 0.02 0.36 -7.02
N ASN A 243 -0.31 0.12 -8.28
CA ASN A 243 0.64 -0.15 -9.33
C ASN A 243 0.22 0.56 -10.63
N GLU A 244 1.11 1.37 -11.18
CA GLU A 244 0.87 2.14 -12.42
C GLU A 244 0.42 1.25 -13.60
N SER A 245 0.91 0.02 -13.69
CA SER A 245 0.53 -0.90 -14.77
C SER A 245 -0.89 -1.47 -14.68
N MET A 246 -1.59 -1.25 -13.56
CA MET A 246 -2.92 -1.80 -13.29
C MET A 246 -4.01 -0.73 -13.17
N ARG A 247 -3.78 0.47 -13.68
CA ARG A 247 -4.67 1.64 -13.51
C ARG A 247 -6.15 1.36 -13.84
N THR A 248 -6.43 0.71 -14.97
CA THR A 248 -7.81 0.37 -15.37
C THR A 248 -8.47 -0.54 -14.35
N LYS A 249 -7.82 -1.65 -14.00
CA LYS A 249 -8.37 -2.60 -13.04
C LYS A 249 -8.58 -1.98 -11.65
N ILE A 250 -7.68 -1.08 -11.26
CA ILE A 250 -7.80 -0.37 -9.98
C ILE A 250 -9.07 0.49 -9.98
N VAL A 251 -9.32 1.28 -11.02
CA VAL A 251 -10.52 2.14 -11.10
C VAL A 251 -11.80 1.31 -11.14
N GLU A 252 -11.83 0.19 -11.86
CA GLU A 252 -12.95 -0.74 -11.86
C GLU A 252 -13.22 -1.27 -10.45
N THR A 253 -12.19 -1.75 -9.77
CA THR A 253 -12.31 -2.26 -8.40
C THR A 253 -12.77 -1.17 -7.41
N LEU A 254 -12.26 0.06 -7.53
CA LEU A 254 -12.71 1.17 -6.69
C LEU A 254 -14.18 1.50 -6.91
N SER A 255 -14.68 1.42 -8.15
CA SER A 255 -16.09 1.64 -8.46
C SER A 255 -16.99 0.58 -7.81
N GLU A 256 -16.61 -0.70 -7.91
CA GLU A 256 -17.32 -1.80 -7.27
C GLU A 256 -17.33 -1.67 -5.74
N GLN A 257 -16.20 -1.32 -5.14
CA GLN A 257 -16.07 -1.11 -3.69
C GLN A 257 -16.90 0.08 -3.21
N GLN A 258 -16.89 1.19 -3.94
CA GLN A 258 -17.71 2.36 -3.59
C GLN A 258 -19.18 1.98 -3.49
N ASP A 259 -19.72 1.26 -4.48
CA ASP A 259 -21.10 0.82 -4.49
C ASP A 259 -21.39 -0.16 -3.35
N TYR A 260 -20.50 -1.12 -3.12
CA TYR A 260 -20.65 -2.09 -2.03
C TYR A 260 -20.68 -1.40 -0.66
N TYR A 261 -19.70 -0.55 -0.33
CA TYR A 261 -19.63 0.10 0.98
C TYR A 261 -20.71 1.16 1.17
N ARG A 262 -21.12 1.84 0.11
CA ARG A 262 -22.27 2.76 0.13
C ARG A 262 -23.56 2.03 0.55
N THR A 263 -23.84 0.86 0.00
CA THR A 263 -25.02 0.06 0.38
C THR A 263 -24.98 -0.41 1.82
N LYS A 264 -23.80 -0.55 2.40
CA LYS A 264 -23.60 -0.94 3.81
C LYS A 264 -23.56 0.28 4.75
N GLY A 265 -23.62 1.49 4.24
CA GLY A 265 -23.45 2.70 5.05
C GLY A 265 -22.09 2.76 5.74
N MET A 266 -21.08 2.07 5.20
CA MET A 266 -19.73 1.97 5.77
C MET A 266 -18.79 2.90 5.02
N PRO A 267 -18.15 3.82 5.71
CA PRO A 267 -17.07 4.60 5.19
C PRO A 267 -15.87 3.72 4.75
N TRP A 268 -15.30 3.98 3.58
CA TRP A 268 -14.19 3.20 3.03
C TRP A 268 -13.05 4.07 2.53
N MET A 269 -11.87 3.44 2.37
CA MET A 269 -10.64 4.07 1.94
C MET A 269 -10.19 3.44 0.63
N ILE A 270 -9.53 4.22 -0.23
CA ILE A 270 -9.06 3.69 -1.52
C ILE A 270 -7.80 2.83 -1.46
N GLY A 271 -7.29 2.55 -0.30
CA GLY A 271 -6.05 1.79 -0.10
C GLY A 271 -4.94 2.62 0.51
N ASN A 272 -3.70 2.09 0.44
CA ASN A 272 -2.51 2.75 0.96
C ASN A 272 -1.58 3.13 -0.18
N PHE A 273 -1.02 4.34 -0.14
CA PHE A 273 0.02 4.80 -1.04
C PHE A 273 1.37 4.78 -0.33
N GLN A 274 2.36 4.13 -0.94
CA GLN A 274 3.70 4.06 -0.39
C GLN A 274 4.66 5.01 -1.10
N ILE A 275 5.27 5.93 -0.36
CA ILE A 275 6.41 6.72 -0.86
C ILE A 275 7.67 5.88 -0.68
N HIS A 276 8.38 5.64 -1.78
CA HIS A 276 9.56 4.78 -1.79
C HIS A 276 10.71 5.36 -2.61
N LEU A 277 11.91 4.94 -2.29
CA LEU A 277 13.12 5.19 -3.07
C LEU A 277 13.21 4.24 -4.27
N ALA A 278 14.08 4.57 -5.20
CA ALA A 278 14.44 3.68 -6.29
C ALA A 278 15.13 2.43 -5.75
N ASP A 279 14.75 1.29 -6.25
CA ASP A 279 15.39 0.01 -5.99
C ASP A 279 15.62 -0.79 -7.28
N LYS A 280 16.01 -2.04 -7.17
CA LYS A 280 16.25 -2.93 -8.32
C LYS A 280 15.01 -3.16 -9.19
N TYR A 281 13.82 -3.03 -8.63
CA TYR A 281 12.56 -3.42 -9.26
C TYR A 281 11.67 -2.25 -9.61
N ARG A 282 11.83 -1.10 -8.93
CA ARG A 282 10.95 0.08 -9.09
C ARG A 282 11.74 1.39 -9.05
N LYS A 283 11.25 2.40 -9.73
CA LYS A 283 11.76 3.78 -9.69
C LYS A 283 11.29 4.44 -8.40
N ALA A 284 11.94 5.50 -7.94
CA ALA A 284 11.45 6.29 -6.83
C ALA A 284 10.09 6.92 -7.17
N THR A 285 9.27 7.14 -6.15
CA THR A 285 7.94 7.77 -6.30
C THR A 285 8.04 9.11 -7.02
N THR A 286 7.24 9.30 -8.06
CA THR A 286 7.17 10.55 -8.83
C THR A 286 5.97 11.40 -8.38
N LEU A 287 6.02 12.69 -8.70
CA LEU A 287 4.90 13.59 -8.45
C LEU A 287 3.65 13.16 -9.23
N GLU A 288 3.82 12.79 -10.50
CA GLU A 288 2.71 12.40 -11.38
C GLU A 288 2.03 11.09 -10.92
N GLU A 289 2.80 10.15 -10.36
CA GLU A 289 2.25 8.92 -9.78
C GLU A 289 1.42 9.23 -8.53
N LEU A 290 1.92 10.10 -7.66
CA LEU A 290 1.19 10.54 -6.49
C LEU A 290 -0.09 11.29 -6.86
N GLU A 291 -0.02 12.25 -7.78
CA GLU A 291 -1.19 13.05 -8.18
C GLU A 291 -2.25 12.22 -8.89
N TRP A 292 -1.83 11.21 -9.68
CA TRP A 292 -2.78 10.24 -10.22
C TRP A 292 -3.55 9.53 -9.10
N PHE A 293 -2.87 9.07 -8.06
CA PHE A 293 -3.50 8.44 -6.91
C PHE A 293 -4.45 9.40 -6.17
N LEU A 294 -4.00 10.63 -5.89
CA LEU A 294 -4.78 11.64 -5.20
C LEU A 294 -6.03 12.06 -6.00
N SER A 295 -5.94 12.09 -7.34
CA SER A 295 -7.11 12.33 -8.19
C SER A 295 -8.15 11.22 -8.03
N LYS A 296 -7.76 9.97 -7.81
CA LYS A 296 -8.70 8.87 -7.52
C LYS A 296 -9.33 9.03 -6.13
N ALA A 297 -8.56 9.43 -5.11
CA ALA A 297 -9.12 9.78 -3.81
C ALA A 297 -10.21 10.86 -3.92
N ALA A 298 -9.96 11.89 -4.71
CA ALA A 298 -10.94 12.95 -4.99
C ALA A 298 -12.13 12.44 -5.81
N ALA A 299 -11.90 11.59 -6.84
CA ALA A 299 -12.95 11.01 -7.67
C ALA A 299 -14.00 10.23 -6.88
N PHE A 300 -13.53 9.43 -5.94
CA PHE A 300 -14.36 8.56 -5.12
C PHE A 300 -14.77 9.19 -3.77
N ASP A 301 -14.33 10.41 -3.51
CA ASP A 301 -14.53 11.13 -2.24
C ASP A 301 -14.12 10.29 -1.02
N ALA A 302 -13.05 9.55 -1.15
CA ALA A 302 -12.55 8.59 -0.18
C ALA A 302 -11.16 8.98 0.34
N GLY A 303 -10.88 8.69 1.60
CA GLY A 303 -9.56 8.86 2.18
C GLY A 303 -8.58 7.75 1.77
N PHE A 304 -7.35 7.86 2.23
CA PHE A 304 -6.28 6.89 1.97
C PHE A 304 -5.31 6.79 3.16
N GLY A 305 -4.55 5.70 3.21
CA GLY A 305 -3.38 5.57 4.06
C GLY A 305 -2.11 5.99 3.31
N LEU A 306 -1.20 6.66 3.99
CA LEU A 306 0.12 7.03 3.47
C LEU A 306 1.19 6.29 4.25
N ASP A 307 2.01 5.52 3.54
CA ASP A 307 3.10 4.72 4.11
C ASP A 307 4.47 5.27 3.69
N PHE A 308 5.34 5.53 4.65
CA PHE A 308 6.73 5.90 4.44
C PHE A 308 7.56 5.78 5.71
N SER A 309 8.86 5.52 5.56
CA SER A 309 9.82 5.61 6.65
C SER A 309 10.50 6.98 6.70
N ALA A 310 10.98 7.37 7.87
CA ALA A 310 11.78 8.59 8.02
C ALA A 310 13.06 8.54 7.16
N ALA A 311 13.64 7.35 6.99
CA ALA A 311 14.84 7.16 6.15
C ALA A 311 14.53 7.42 4.67
N THR A 312 13.40 6.90 4.16
CA THR A 312 12.92 7.16 2.80
C THR A 312 12.75 8.66 2.57
N MET A 313 12.02 9.34 3.45
CA MET A 313 11.70 10.75 3.28
C MET A 313 12.93 11.66 3.33
N ARG A 314 13.96 11.31 4.11
CA ARG A 314 15.21 12.09 4.15
C ARG A 314 16.09 11.92 2.91
N GLN A 315 15.93 10.83 2.18
CA GLN A 315 16.73 10.49 1.00
C GLN A 315 16.01 10.79 -0.32
N HIS A 316 14.73 11.09 -0.27
CA HIS A 316 13.91 11.37 -1.46
C HIS A 316 13.91 12.87 -1.75
N GLY A 317 14.46 13.27 -2.90
CA GLY A 317 14.64 14.68 -3.25
C GLY A 317 13.34 15.47 -3.45
N LEU A 318 12.21 14.78 -3.67
CA LEU A 318 10.89 15.42 -3.82
C LEU A 318 10.06 15.42 -2.53
N THR A 319 10.63 15.09 -1.36
CA THR A 319 9.85 14.92 -0.12
C THR A 319 8.92 16.10 0.18
N ASP A 320 9.43 17.33 0.12
CA ASP A 320 8.63 18.52 0.44
C ASP A 320 7.55 18.77 -0.63
N THR A 321 7.87 18.54 -1.88
CA THR A 321 6.91 18.63 -3.01
C THR A 321 5.79 17.61 -2.84
N LEU A 322 6.12 16.34 -2.59
CA LEU A 322 5.12 15.27 -2.42
C LEU A 322 4.19 15.56 -1.23
N LEU A 323 4.75 15.94 -0.08
CA LEU A 323 3.95 16.28 1.11
C LEU A 323 3.10 17.54 0.90
N GLY A 324 3.64 18.56 0.23
CA GLY A 324 2.89 19.75 -0.14
C GLY A 324 1.70 19.42 -1.03
N THR A 325 1.92 18.61 -2.05
CA THR A 325 0.86 18.15 -2.97
C THR A 325 -0.22 17.34 -2.27
N ILE A 326 0.15 16.40 -1.38
CA ILE A 326 -0.82 15.66 -0.56
C ILE A 326 -1.70 16.63 0.24
N LYS A 327 -1.08 17.61 0.88
CA LYS A 327 -1.82 18.62 1.66
C LYS A 327 -2.82 19.38 0.81
N LEU A 328 -2.43 19.84 -0.38
CA LEU A 328 -3.29 20.60 -1.30
C LEU A 328 -4.49 19.78 -1.76
N TRP A 329 -4.25 18.58 -2.28
CA TRP A 329 -5.31 17.68 -2.75
C TRP A 329 -6.29 17.32 -1.63
N GLU A 330 -5.77 16.98 -0.44
CA GLU A 330 -6.60 16.56 0.69
C GLU A 330 -7.43 17.73 1.23
N GLN A 331 -6.89 18.95 1.30
CA GLN A 331 -7.64 20.13 1.67
C GLN A 331 -8.80 20.40 0.69
N LEU A 332 -8.56 20.34 -0.60
CA LEU A 332 -9.61 20.53 -1.61
C LEU A 332 -10.67 19.43 -1.53
N ARG A 333 -10.25 18.17 -1.38
CA ARG A 333 -11.18 17.04 -1.24
C ARG A 333 -12.05 17.20 0.01
N MET A 334 -11.44 17.43 1.16
CA MET A 334 -12.16 17.56 2.44
C MET A 334 -13.12 18.76 2.49
N ASN A 335 -12.82 19.82 1.73
CA ASN A 335 -13.69 20.99 1.61
C ASN A 335 -14.75 20.86 0.50
N GLY A 336 -14.81 19.71 -0.19
CA GLY A 336 -15.77 19.48 -1.27
C GLY A 336 -15.57 20.41 -2.47
N ALA A 337 -14.32 20.83 -2.74
CA ALA A 337 -14.02 21.81 -3.79
C ALA A 337 -14.16 21.24 -5.23
N PHE A 338 -14.23 19.93 -5.39
CA PHE A 338 -14.37 19.30 -6.70
C PHE A 338 -15.84 19.13 -7.09
N SER A 339 -16.22 19.58 -8.29
CA SER A 339 -17.55 19.34 -8.85
C SER A 339 -17.73 17.86 -9.22
N GLU A 340 -18.98 17.39 -9.34
CA GLU A 340 -19.27 16.02 -9.77
C GLU A 340 -18.71 15.72 -11.16
N GLU A 341 -18.71 16.71 -12.08
CA GLU A 341 -18.10 16.59 -13.41
C GLU A 341 -16.58 16.35 -13.30
N GLN A 342 -15.89 17.08 -12.42
CA GLN A 342 -14.47 16.86 -12.19
C GLN A 342 -14.18 15.52 -11.53
N LYS A 343 -14.98 15.11 -10.54
CA LYS A 343 -14.87 13.79 -9.92
C LYS A 343 -15.04 12.68 -10.97
N GLU A 344 -15.98 12.83 -11.89
CA GLU A 344 -16.16 11.87 -12.98
C GLU A 344 -14.96 11.85 -13.93
N ALA A 345 -14.43 13.01 -14.30
CA ALA A 345 -13.20 13.10 -15.11
C ALA A 345 -11.98 12.48 -14.42
N PHE A 346 -11.89 12.58 -13.08
CA PHE A 346 -10.82 11.95 -12.30
C PHE A 346 -10.90 10.42 -12.26
N LYS A 347 -12.04 9.80 -12.58
CA LYS A 347 -12.18 8.35 -12.69
C LYS A 347 -11.48 7.76 -13.90
N ASP A 348 -11.18 8.57 -14.93
CA ASP A 348 -10.42 8.10 -16.09
C ASP A 348 -9.09 7.47 -15.62
N PRO A 349 -8.83 6.18 -15.88
CA PRO A 349 -7.59 5.52 -15.46
C PRO A 349 -6.34 6.09 -16.16
N TYR A 350 -6.49 6.73 -17.32
CA TYR A 350 -5.39 7.32 -18.08
C TYR A 350 -5.22 8.81 -17.82
N GLY A 351 -6.22 9.47 -17.22
CA GLY A 351 -6.18 10.88 -16.86
C GLY A 351 -5.12 11.17 -15.80
N ASN A 352 -4.25 12.12 -16.08
CA ASN A 352 -3.30 12.68 -15.11
C ASN A 352 -3.69 14.13 -14.84
N TRP A 353 -3.47 14.56 -13.62
CA TRP A 353 -3.89 15.86 -13.13
C TRP A 353 -2.78 16.48 -12.31
N HIS A 354 -2.67 17.81 -12.31
CA HIS A 354 -1.70 18.55 -11.54
C HIS A 354 -2.35 19.74 -10.87
N ILE A 355 -1.95 20.02 -9.61
CA ILE A 355 -2.40 21.20 -8.86
C ILE A 355 -1.22 22.13 -8.65
N GLU A 356 -1.41 23.41 -8.97
CA GLU A 356 -0.52 24.49 -8.63
C GLU A 356 -1.21 25.46 -7.66
N GLN A 357 -0.48 25.97 -6.69
CA GLN A 357 -0.97 27.01 -5.81
C GLN A 357 -0.82 28.38 -6.51
N ALA A 358 -1.90 29.15 -6.56
CA ALA A 358 -1.93 30.51 -7.06
C ALA A 358 -2.43 31.42 -5.93
N ASP A 359 -1.69 32.44 -5.55
CA ASP A 359 -1.99 33.39 -4.45
C ASP A 359 -2.97 32.87 -3.38
N SER A 360 -4.28 33.07 -3.59
CA SER A 360 -5.36 32.66 -2.68
C SER A 360 -6.19 31.48 -3.20
N SER A 361 -5.86 30.91 -4.36
CA SER A 361 -6.58 29.83 -5.02
C SER A 361 -5.67 28.71 -5.47
N TYR A 362 -6.25 27.68 -6.06
CA TYR A 362 -5.51 26.55 -6.66
C TYR A 362 -5.94 26.38 -8.10
N LEU A 363 -4.98 26.09 -8.96
CA LEU A 363 -5.19 25.82 -10.39
C LEU A 363 -5.02 24.31 -10.62
N ILE A 364 -6.01 23.68 -11.24
CA ILE A 364 -5.98 22.25 -11.57
C ILE A 364 -5.89 22.11 -13.08
N TYR A 365 -4.89 21.38 -13.53
CA TYR A 365 -4.64 21.12 -14.95
C TYR A 365 -4.78 19.63 -15.26
N PRO A 366 -5.46 19.28 -16.36
CA PRO A 366 -5.25 17.97 -16.96
C PRO A 366 -3.85 17.92 -17.58
N GLN A 367 -3.18 16.77 -17.39
CA GLN A 367 -1.88 16.51 -17.98
C GLN A 367 -1.91 15.30 -18.88
N TYR A 368 -1.19 15.37 -19.99
CA TYR A 368 -0.91 14.23 -20.84
C TYR A 368 0.56 13.86 -20.71
N VAL A 369 0.80 12.59 -20.43
CA VAL A 369 2.14 12.04 -20.19
C VAL A 369 2.43 10.95 -21.20
N SER A 370 3.49 11.10 -21.97
CA SER A 370 3.93 10.12 -22.94
C SER A 370 5.39 9.72 -22.73
N ARG A 371 5.75 8.54 -23.24
CA ARG A 371 7.11 7.98 -23.14
C ARG A 371 7.63 7.60 -24.51
N ARG A 372 8.94 7.87 -24.73
CA ARG A 372 9.67 7.44 -25.90
C ARG A 372 10.99 6.79 -25.49
N TYR A 373 11.33 5.73 -26.19
CA TYR A 373 12.63 5.08 -26.16
C TYR A 373 13.31 5.36 -27.49
N PRO A 374 14.34 6.22 -27.56
CA PRO A 374 15.06 6.48 -28.78
C PRO A 374 15.66 5.21 -29.37
N CYS A 375 15.47 4.99 -30.67
CA CYS A 375 16.07 3.88 -31.40
C CYS A 375 17.50 4.21 -31.83
N HIS A 376 17.78 5.48 -32.04
CA HIS A 376 19.08 6.05 -32.41
C HIS A 376 19.43 7.21 -31.49
N PHE A 377 20.65 7.68 -31.55
CA PHE A 377 21.09 8.81 -30.73
C PHE A 377 21.51 10.02 -31.57
N GLU A 378 21.50 9.87 -32.88
CA GLU A 378 21.76 10.90 -33.85
C GLU A 378 20.51 11.07 -34.72
N ASP A 379 19.82 12.19 -34.57
CA ASP A 379 18.58 12.56 -35.30
C ASP A 379 17.46 11.48 -35.28
N ASP A 380 17.18 10.93 -34.10
CA ASP A 380 16.03 10.02 -33.93
C ASP A 380 14.73 10.84 -33.96
N SER A 381 13.94 10.67 -35.04
CA SER A 381 12.70 11.42 -35.26
C SER A 381 11.47 10.52 -35.07
N TRP A 382 10.43 11.11 -34.51
CA TRP A 382 9.13 10.45 -34.37
C TRP A 382 8.01 11.48 -34.25
N ILE A 383 6.77 11.02 -34.38
CA ILE A 383 5.60 11.84 -34.13
C ILE A 383 5.19 11.71 -32.68
N TRP A 384 5.08 12.85 -32.00
CA TRP A 384 4.36 12.96 -30.74
C TRP A 384 2.97 13.51 -31.01
N ASP A 385 1.98 12.76 -30.52
CA ASP A 385 0.59 13.19 -30.50
C ASP A 385 0.25 13.70 -29.11
N SER A 386 -0.05 14.98 -28.99
CA SER A 386 -0.38 15.66 -27.72
C SER A 386 -1.74 16.31 -27.81
N PRO A 387 -2.65 16.07 -26.85
CA PRO A 387 -3.94 16.75 -26.82
C PRO A 387 -3.84 18.24 -26.45
N TYR A 388 -2.65 18.71 -26.08
CA TYR A 388 -2.42 20.09 -25.65
C TYR A 388 -1.23 20.70 -26.38
N ALA A 389 -1.44 21.93 -26.88
CA ALA A 389 -0.38 22.77 -27.45
C ALA A 389 0.39 23.50 -26.34
N GLY A 390 1.62 23.91 -26.64
CA GLY A 390 2.39 24.81 -25.77
C GLY A 390 3.70 24.25 -25.22
N PRO A 391 4.21 24.84 -24.14
CA PRO A 391 5.41 24.37 -23.49
C PRO A 391 5.17 23.00 -22.83
N PHE A 392 6.23 22.24 -22.69
CA PHE A 392 6.20 20.91 -22.10
C PHE A 392 7.28 20.74 -21.03
N ALA A 393 7.03 19.86 -20.09
CA ALA A 393 8.07 19.38 -19.18
C ALA A 393 8.68 18.08 -19.73
N LEU A 394 9.98 17.87 -19.49
CA LEU A 394 10.74 16.74 -19.99
C LEU A 394 11.50 16.05 -18.87
N ARG A 395 11.48 14.71 -18.87
CA ARG A 395 12.29 13.86 -17.98
C ARG A 395 13.10 12.93 -18.85
N ILE A 396 14.43 13.06 -18.86
CA ILE A 396 15.32 12.15 -19.58
C ILE A 396 16.04 11.27 -18.56
N ALA A 397 15.79 9.97 -18.65
CA ALA A 397 16.45 8.97 -17.79
C ALA A 397 17.54 8.25 -18.56
N VAL A 398 18.70 8.04 -17.94
CA VAL A 398 19.78 7.20 -18.46
C VAL A 398 19.95 5.99 -17.55
N GLU A 399 19.79 4.81 -18.12
CA GLU A 399 19.84 3.53 -17.39
C GLU A 399 20.94 2.63 -17.96
N GLY A 400 21.37 1.66 -17.16
CA GLY A 400 22.38 0.67 -17.55
C GLY A 400 23.81 1.16 -17.31
N LYS A 401 24.60 1.39 -18.38
CA LYS A 401 25.99 1.82 -18.31
C LYS A 401 26.27 2.87 -19.38
N GLY A 402 27.27 3.73 -19.13
CA GLY A 402 27.67 4.79 -20.05
C GLY A 402 27.02 6.14 -19.74
N SER A 403 27.09 7.05 -20.68
CA SER A 403 26.55 8.40 -20.55
C SER A 403 26.11 8.96 -21.91
N ILE A 404 25.33 10.04 -21.86
CA ILE A 404 24.95 10.85 -23.01
C ILE A 404 25.31 12.31 -22.75
N SER A 405 25.66 13.07 -23.80
CA SER A 405 25.98 14.51 -23.73
C SER A 405 25.44 15.25 -24.93
N GLY A 406 25.43 16.59 -24.86
CA GLY A 406 24.98 17.42 -25.96
C GLY A 406 23.54 17.17 -26.37
N LEU A 407 22.64 17.02 -25.39
CA LEU A 407 21.25 16.66 -25.62
C LEU A 407 20.51 17.78 -26.36
N SER A 408 19.81 17.45 -27.41
CA SER A 408 19.00 18.37 -28.22
C SER A 408 17.63 17.77 -28.53
N LEU A 409 16.60 18.58 -28.42
CA LEU A 409 15.25 18.25 -28.84
C LEU A 409 14.74 19.32 -29.80
N ARG A 410 14.43 18.94 -31.04
CA ARG A 410 13.94 19.82 -32.10
C ARG A 410 12.50 19.49 -32.41
N THR A 411 11.69 20.52 -32.55
CA THR A 411 10.32 20.50 -33.09
C THR A 411 10.21 21.45 -34.24
N PRO A 412 9.11 21.46 -35.03
CA PRO A 412 8.87 22.50 -36.04
C PRO A 412 8.87 23.93 -35.49
N ASN A 413 8.59 24.06 -34.18
CA ASN A 413 8.42 25.34 -33.50
C ASN A 413 9.66 25.71 -32.60
N GLY A 414 10.81 25.10 -32.85
CA GLY A 414 12.04 25.47 -32.18
C GLY A 414 12.90 24.29 -31.73
N THR A 415 14.04 24.65 -31.15
CA THR A 415 15.00 23.68 -30.63
C THR A 415 15.40 24.07 -29.21
N ILE A 416 15.43 23.09 -28.33
CA ILE A 416 15.98 23.25 -27.00
C ILE A 416 17.18 22.32 -26.84
N THR A 417 18.25 22.83 -26.22
CA THR A 417 19.48 22.08 -25.97
C THR A 417 19.85 22.12 -24.49
N PHE A 418 20.42 21.03 -24.02
CA PHE A 418 20.88 20.89 -22.63
C PHE A 418 22.38 20.62 -22.66
N PRO A 419 23.24 21.65 -22.35
CA PRO A 419 24.70 21.52 -22.38
C PRO A 419 25.19 20.78 -21.13
N CYS A 420 24.84 19.52 -21.00
CA CYS A 420 25.19 18.69 -19.84
C CYS A 420 25.57 17.28 -20.26
N THR A 421 26.10 16.51 -19.30
CA THR A 421 26.37 15.09 -19.45
C THR A 421 25.55 14.32 -18.43
N LEU A 422 24.72 13.40 -18.90
CA LEU A 422 23.95 12.47 -18.07
C LEU A 422 24.62 11.12 -18.03
N LYS A 423 24.89 10.63 -16.83
CA LYS A 423 25.43 9.29 -16.58
C LYS A 423 24.31 8.30 -16.28
N ALA A 424 24.57 7.02 -16.46
CA ALA A 424 23.68 5.97 -16.00
C ALA A 424 23.32 6.17 -14.51
N GLY A 425 22.05 6.07 -14.17
CA GLY A 425 21.52 6.33 -12.83
C GLY A 425 21.17 7.81 -12.56
N GLN A 426 21.07 8.64 -13.60
CA GLN A 426 20.69 10.04 -13.47
C GLN A 426 19.48 10.37 -14.34
N TYR A 427 18.77 11.44 -13.92
CA TYR A 427 17.72 12.09 -14.71
C TYR A 427 18.13 13.51 -15.05
N LEU A 428 17.79 13.98 -16.26
CA LEU A 428 17.58 15.39 -16.54
C LEU A 428 16.10 15.68 -16.32
N ILE A 429 15.81 16.66 -15.49
CA ILE A 429 14.48 17.21 -15.25
C ILE A 429 14.44 18.59 -15.90
N TYR A 430 13.46 18.84 -16.76
CA TYR A 430 13.17 20.13 -17.33
C TYR A 430 11.69 20.42 -17.12
N ASP A 431 11.38 21.56 -16.52
CA ASP A 431 10.02 21.93 -16.12
C ASP A 431 9.43 23.04 -16.99
N PHE A 432 8.12 23.27 -16.86
CA PHE A 432 7.34 24.23 -17.64
C PHE A 432 7.82 25.68 -17.52
N ASP A 433 8.48 26.03 -16.42
CA ASP A 433 9.08 27.36 -16.18
C ASP A 433 10.45 27.54 -16.86
N GLY A 434 10.94 26.51 -17.57
CA GLY A 434 12.23 26.51 -18.24
C GLY A 434 13.40 26.12 -17.35
N SER A 435 13.18 25.86 -16.06
CA SER A 435 14.23 25.38 -15.17
C SER A 435 14.64 23.95 -15.52
N ALA A 436 15.95 23.65 -15.39
CA ALA A 436 16.45 22.31 -15.63
C ALA A 436 17.55 21.94 -14.63
N TRP A 437 17.58 20.64 -14.26
CA TRP A 437 18.62 20.12 -13.36
C TRP A 437 18.83 18.63 -13.55
N ILE A 438 20.04 18.18 -13.22
CA ILE A 438 20.37 16.76 -13.11
C ILE A 438 20.06 16.27 -11.70
N THR A 439 19.46 15.09 -11.59
CA THR A 439 19.21 14.42 -10.31
C THR A 439 19.77 13.01 -10.30
N ASP A 440 19.89 12.44 -9.11
CA ASP A 440 20.06 11.00 -8.94
C ASP A 440 18.72 10.24 -9.13
N LEU A 441 18.74 8.93 -8.92
CA LEU A 441 17.53 8.06 -9.04
C LEU A 441 16.45 8.36 -8.01
N ASN A 442 16.77 9.08 -6.93
CA ASN A 442 15.85 9.49 -5.88
C ASN A 442 15.44 10.97 -5.97
N PHE A 443 15.69 11.59 -7.12
CA PHE A 443 15.39 13.00 -7.42
C PHE A 443 16.18 14.02 -6.57
N ASN A 444 17.29 13.63 -5.91
CA ASN A 444 18.15 14.60 -5.28
C ASN A 444 18.89 15.42 -6.34
N LYS A 445 18.79 16.75 -6.26
CA LYS A 445 19.45 17.67 -7.21
C LYS A 445 20.96 17.52 -7.09
N LEU A 446 21.63 17.30 -8.23
CA LEU A 446 23.08 17.17 -8.34
C LEU A 446 23.71 18.39 -9.01
N GLU A 447 23.06 18.90 -10.07
CA GLU A 447 23.60 19.99 -10.90
C GLU A 447 22.44 20.76 -11.53
N GLU A 448 22.56 22.08 -11.60
CA GLU A 448 21.64 22.93 -12.36
C GLU A 448 22.10 23.00 -13.82
N VAL A 449 21.16 22.92 -14.74
CA VAL A 449 21.43 22.96 -16.18
C VAL A 449 20.73 24.17 -16.79
N ILE A 450 21.48 25.01 -17.49
CA ILE A 450 20.90 26.15 -18.20
C ILE A 450 20.49 25.65 -19.60
N ALA A 451 19.19 25.41 -19.79
CA ALA A 451 18.64 25.08 -21.10
C ALA A 451 18.80 26.24 -22.07
N GLN A 452 19.11 25.95 -23.32
CA GLN A 452 19.32 26.96 -24.37
C GLN A 452 18.28 26.79 -25.47
N GLY A 453 17.65 27.91 -25.89
CA GLY A 453 16.56 27.91 -26.84
C GLY A 453 15.22 27.54 -26.20
N ALA A 454 14.22 27.31 -27.05
CA ALA A 454 12.90 26.87 -26.62
C ALA A 454 12.28 26.01 -27.74
N ALA A 455 11.47 25.04 -27.31
CA ALA A 455 10.65 24.23 -28.21
C ALA A 455 9.23 24.16 -27.62
N VAL A 456 8.23 24.09 -28.49
CA VAL A 456 6.83 23.92 -28.12
C VAL A 456 6.21 22.81 -28.96
N LEU A 457 5.20 22.17 -28.44
CA LEU A 457 4.41 21.16 -29.13
C LEU A 457 3.13 21.78 -29.67
N ASN A 458 2.65 21.27 -30.82
CA ASN A 458 1.31 21.57 -31.29
C ASN A 458 0.27 20.70 -30.60
N GLU A 459 -0.98 21.10 -30.63
CA GLU A 459 -2.09 20.18 -30.40
C GLU A 459 -2.16 19.19 -31.57
N GLY A 460 -2.34 17.90 -31.24
CA GLY A 460 -2.22 16.80 -32.19
C GLY A 460 -0.76 16.44 -32.48
N GLU A 461 -0.50 16.06 -33.73
CA GLU A 461 0.80 15.52 -34.15
C GLU A 461 1.89 16.60 -34.24
N THR A 462 3.03 16.32 -33.59
CA THR A 462 4.24 17.12 -33.71
C THR A 462 5.42 16.20 -34.04
N GLU A 463 6.14 16.47 -35.11
CA GLU A 463 7.41 15.79 -35.38
C GLU A 463 8.47 16.29 -34.41
N VAL A 464 9.10 15.35 -33.71
CA VAL A 464 10.15 15.65 -32.76
C VAL A 464 11.39 14.86 -33.14
N THR A 465 12.55 15.54 -33.10
CA THR A 465 13.85 14.94 -33.34
C THR A 465 14.70 15.06 -32.07
N PHE A 466 15.22 13.94 -31.57
CA PHE A 466 16.16 13.89 -30.46
C PHE A 466 17.55 13.54 -30.94
N SER A 467 18.55 14.25 -30.44
CA SER A 467 19.95 13.99 -30.74
C SER A 467 20.80 14.09 -29.47
N CYS A 468 21.78 13.22 -29.34
CA CYS A 468 22.82 13.31 -28.30
C CYS A 468 24.06 12.53 -28.72
N GLU A 469 25.21 12.89 -28.13
CA GLU A 469 26.42 12.08 -28.17
C GLU A 469 26.38 10.96 -27.15
N VAL A 470 26.88 9.77 -27.49
CA VAL A 470 26.83 8.59 -26.60
C VAL A 470 28.22 8.11 -26.28
N GLN A 471 28.51 7.98 -24.99
CA GLN A 471 29.71 7.33 -24.49
C GLN A 471 29.38 5.95 -23.93
N LYS A 472 29.88 4.90 -24.62
CA LYS A 472 29.74 3.50 -24.14
C LYS A 472 30.63 3.24 -22.95
N GLU A 473 30.15 2.43 -22.03
CA GLU A 473 30.99 1.85 -20.97
C GLU A 473 31.14 0.35 -21.19
N LYS A 474 32.40 -0.11 -21.31
CA LYS A 474 32.73 -1.52 -21.59
C LYS A 474 31.98 -2.08 -22.82
N GLY A 475 31.81 -1.26 -23.86
CA GLY A 475 31.12 -1.63 -25.09
C GLY A 475 29.59 -1.64 -25.03
N VAL A 476 29.00 -1.34 -23.89
CA VAL A 476 27.53 -1.31 -23.68
C VAL A 476 27.02 0.10 -23.88
N LEU A 477 25.93 0.24 -24.65
CA LEU A 477 25.19 1.48 -24.81
C LEU A 477 24.28 1.75 -23.60
N PRO A 478 24.11 3.01 -23.16
CA PRO A 478 23.11 3.37 -22.20
C PRO A 478 21.70 3.16 -22.79
N ARG A 479 20.73 2.89 -21.92
CA ARG A 479 19.32 2.96 -22.29
C ARG A 479 18.79 4.33 -21.91
N VAL A 480 18.15 4.99 -22.86
CA VAL A 480 17.60 6.34 -22.68
C VAL A 480 16.08 6.26 -22.74
N THR A 481 15.42 6.93 -21.83
CA THR A 481 13.97 7.11 -21.84
C THR A 481 13.66 8.59 -21.78
N LEU A 482 12.87 9.07 -22.73
CA LEU A 482 12.28 10.40 -22.69
C LEU A 482 10.84 10.29 -22.22
N ARG A 483 10.47 11.10 -21.28
CA ARG A 483 9.10 11.28 -20.82
C ARG A 483 8.77 12.76 -20.93
N TYR A 484 7.75 13.10 -21.69
CA TYR A 484 7.28 14.46 -21.78
C TYR A 484 5.89 14.60 -21.18
N ILE A 485 5.60 15.79 -20.71
CA ILE A 485 4.36 16.14 -20.03
C ILE A 485 3.87 17.44 -20.65
N THR A 486 2.63 17.43 -21.15
CA THR A 486 1.92 18.65 -21.60
C THR A 486 0.74 18.90 -20.68
N LYS A 487 0.27 20.14 -20.61
CA LYS A 487 -0.86 20.54 -19.76
C LYS A 487 -1.91 21.28 -20.57
N GLY A 488 -3.17 20.96 -20.29
CA GLY A 488 -4.33 21.63 -20.88
C GLY A 488 -4.78 22.84 -20.04
N ASP A 489 -5.96 23.35 -20.37
CA ASP A 489 -6.56 24.47 -19.67
C ASP A 489 -6.83 24.13 -18.19
N TRP A 490 -6.65 25.12 -17.36
CA TRP A 490 -6.82 24.97 -15.92
C TRP A 490 -8.24 25.36 -15.45
N ALA A 491 -8.62 24.80 -14.29
CA ALA A 491 -9.78 25.22 -13.54
C ALA A 491 -9.34 25.81 -12.18
N GLU A 492 -9.84 27.00 -11.84
CA GLU A 492 -9.53 27.62 -10.55
C GLU A 492 -10.36 27.01 -9.42
N LYS A 493 -9.74 26.80 -8.27
CA LYS A 493 -10.34 26.28 -7.06
C LYS A 493 -10.02 27.18 -5.85
N ASN A 494 -11.05 27.50 -5.10
CA ASN A 494 -10.91 28.22 -3.84
C ASN A 494 -10.86 27.21 -2.67
N PRO A 495 -10.05 27.46 -1.63
CA PRO A 495 -9.91 26.57 -0.50
C PRO A 495 -11.08 26.60 0.51
N HIS A 496 -12.20 27.25 0.17
CA HIS A 496 -13.35 27.46 1.07
C HIS A 496 -14.35 26.33 1.02
#